data_168bcbe96e3487806485cbd3af11269a
#
_entry.id   168bcbe96e3487806485cbd3af11269a
#
_cell.length_a   1.000
_cell.length_b   1.000
_cell.length_c   1.000
_cell.angle_alpha   90.00
_cell.angle_beta   90.00
_cell.angle_gamma   90.00
#
_symmetry.space_group_name_H-M   'P 1'
#
loop_
_entity.id
_entity.type
_entity.pdbx_description
1 polymer ?
#
loop_
_entity_poly.entity_id
_entity_poly.type
_entity_poly.pdbx_seq_one_letter_code
_entity_poly.pdbx_strand_id
1 'polypeptide(L)'
;MKKIILAVSVLLIFSACGQSGNKNDQVVTISTEYGDMVAILYDETPLHKENFIKLAKQGFFNDLLFHRVIQGFMIQGGDPDSKNAAPDKHLGNGGPGYNIPAEINPKFFHERGALSAARLGDDRNPRRESSGSQFYIVQGTVWRSGDLDQFRMDQAKLFAGLRRMFDSPVNKPLLDSLNELYKSGDLQAYSKKLFQVAPRVEKFTGEQILREIPAERVSVYTTEGGAPHLDGGYTVFGKVIKGMEVVDKIAAMPRNPTDRPLQDVKMQVKVEEMSRKKITAEYGYVYPKTN
;
A
#
# COMPACT_ATOMS: atom_id res chain seq x y z
N MET A 1 60.16 -57.30 13.64
CA MET A 1 59.98 -55.90 14.04
C MET A 1 58.73 -55.36 13.31
N LYS A 2 57.56 -55.32 13.94
CA LYS A 2 56.32 -54.82 13.34
C LYS A 2 56.11 -53.36 13.80
N LYS A 3 56.12 -52.42 12.85
CA LYS A 3 55.84 -51.02 13.14
C LYS A 3 54.33 -50.81 13.15
N ILE A 4 53.83 -50.42 14.30
CA ILE A 4 52.43 -50.01 14.49
C ILE A 4 52.34 -48.53 14.10
N ILE A 5 51.59 -48.22 13.04
CA ILE A 5 51.26 -46.83 12.64
C ILE A 5 49.97 -46.47 13.35
N LEU A 6 50.07 -45.53 14.29
CA LEU A 6 48.93 -44.95 15.00
C LEU A 6 48.33 -43.83 14.14
N ALA A 7 47.20 -44.09 13.52
CA ALA A 7 46.43 -43.06 12.80
C ALA A 7 45.63 -42.21 13.79
N VAL A 8 46.06 -40.97 13.98
CA VAL A 8 45.32 -39.98 14.76
C VAL A 8 44.25 -39.36 13.86
N SER A 9 43.00 -39.79 14.00
CA SER A 9 41.85 -39.14 13.35
C SER A 9 41.51 -37.86 14.09
N VAL A 10 41.86 -36.72 13.49
CA VAL A 10 41.41 -35.40 13.95
C VAL A 10 39.97 -35.22 13.51
N LEU A 11 39.05 -35.31 14.47
CA LEU A 11 37.63 -35.01 14.26
C LEU A 11 37.49 -33.49 14.25
N LEU A 12 37.40 -32.87 13.07
CA LEU A 12 37.02 -31.48 12.90
C LEU A 12 35.50 -31.35 13.19
N ILE A 13 35.17 -30.95 14.42
CA ILE A 13 33.83 -30.53 14.78
C ILE A 13 33.60 -29.18 14.12
N PHE A 14 32.93 -29.16 12.96
CA PHE A 14 32.35 -27.97 12.42
C PHE A 14 31.16 -27.57 13.37
N SER A 15 31.44 -26.71 14.32
CA SER A 15 30.39 -25.95 15.01
C SER A 15 29.73 -25.08 13.97
N ALA A 16 28.65 -25.59 13.38
CA ALA A 16 27.68 -24.76 12.70
C ALA A 16 27.03 -23.88 13.77
N CYS A 17 27.68 -22.76 14.11
CA CYS A 17 27.02 -21.65 14.76
C CYS A 17 25.91 -21.19 13.82
N GLY A 18 24.71 -21.73 14.02
CA GLY A 18 23.50 -21.15 13.52
C GLY A 18 23.43 -19.72 14.08
N GLN A 19 23.88 -18.76 13.28
CA GLN A 19 23.61 -17.34 13.52
C GLN A 19 22.10 -17.13 13.42
N SER A 20 21.37 -17.47 14.48
CA SER A 20 20.12 -16.84 14.85
C SER A 20 20.46 -15.40 15.25
N GLY A 21 21.03 -14.65 14.29
CA GLY A 21 21.46 -13.30 14.52
C GLY A 21 20.27 -12.45 14.92
N ASN A 22 20.43 -11.69 15.97
CA ASN A 22 19.62 -10.53 16.35
C ASN A 22 19.59 -9.57 15.16
N LYS A 23 18.77 -9.86 14.13
CA LYS A 23 18.64 -8.98 12.97
C LYS A 23 18.10 -7.66 13.46
N ASN A 24 18.82 -6.58 13.22
CA ASN A 24 18.33 -5.23 13.41
C ASN A 24 17.41 -4.86 12.25
N ASP A 25 16.55 -3.90 12.49
CA ASP A 25 15.73 -3.25 11.49
C ASP A 25 15.66 -1.75 11.74
N GLN A 26 15.25 -1.00 10.74
CA GLN A 26 15.06 0.45 10.86
C GLN A 26 13.62 0.74 11.27
N VAL A 27 13.45 1.39 12.42
CA VAL A 27 12.16 1.87 12.92
C VAL A 27 12.03 3.33 12.55
N VAL A 28 10.92 3.68 11.93
CA VAL A 28 10.58 5.05 11.56
C VAL A 28 9.58 5.60 12.55
N THR A 29 9.86 6.72 13.18
CA THR A 29 8.91 7.49 13.99
C THR A 29 8.53 8.75 13.24
N ILE A 30 7.25 8.93 12.96
CA ILE A 30 6.67 10.14 12.38
C ILE A 30 5.90 10.85 13.50
N SER A 31 6.47 11.94 14.01
CA SER A 31 5.91 12.74 15.11
C SER A 31 5.09 13.89 14.57
N THR A 32 3.95 14.15 15.18
CA THR A 32 3.06 15.29 14.92
C THR A 32 2.58 15.89 16.25
N GLU A 33 1.90 17.00 16.20
CA GLU A 33 1.23 17.57 17.38
C GLU A 33 0.13 16.67 17.95
N TYR A 34 -0.36 15.68 17.15
CA TYR A 34 -1.39 14.72 17.56
C TYR A 34 -0.82 13.42 18.15
N GLY A 35 0.50 13.27 18.15
CA GLY A 35 1.24 12.12 18.65
C GLY A 35 2.18 11.49 17.62
N ASP A 36 2.71 10.32 17.98
CA ASP A 36 3.70 9.59 17.19
C ASP A 36 3.06 8.39 16.46
N MET A 37 3.48 8.23 15.20
CA MET A 37 3.22 7.03 14.40
C MET A 37 4.53 6.28 14.21
N VAL A 38 4.59 5.02 14.63
CA VAL A 38 5.78 4.18 14.48
C VAL A 38 5.56 3.19 13.35
N ALA A 39 6.49 3.14 12.41
CA ALA A 39 6.41 2.26 11.25
C ALA A 39 7.68 1.43 11.06
N ILE A 40 7.53 0.29 10.40
CA ILE A 40 8.62 -0.51 9.83
C ILE A 40 8.57 -0.40 8.31
N LEU A 41 9.73 -0.62 7.67
CA LEU A 41 9.86 -0.62 6.21
C LEU A 41 10.23 -2.03 5.74
N TYR A 42 9.65 -2.47 4.62
CA TYR A 42 9.81 -3.82 4.12
C TYR A 42 11.12 -4.02 3.36
N ASP A 43 11.80 -5.12 3.63
CA ASP A 43 13.07 -5.50 2.96
C ASP A 43 12.83 -5.84 1.48
N GLU A 44 11.62 -6.29 1.12
CA GLU A 44 11.24 -6.66 -0.23
C GLU A 44 10.93 -5.48 -1.17
N THR A 45 11.01 -4.25 -0.65
CA THR A 45 10.92 -3.00 -1.43
C THR A 45 12.13 -2.12 -1.14
N PRO A 46 13.33 -2.60 -1.48
CA PRO A 46 14.59 -1.99 -1.05
C PRO A 46 14.79 -0.56 -1.56
N LEU A 47 14.39 -0.25 -2.80
CA LEU A 47 14.56 1.09 -3.37
C LEU A 47 13.75 2.12 -2.57
N HIS A 48 12.50 1.82 -2.23
CA HIS A 48 11.66 2.70 -1.42
C HIS A 48 12.16 2.79 0.02
N LYS A 49 12.52 1.64 0.63
CA LYS A 49 13.07 1.58 1.99
C LYS A 49 14.33 2.45 2.13
N GLU A 50 15.32 2.23 1.28
CA GLU A 50 16.59 2.94 1.31
C GLU A 50 16.41 4.44 1.06
N ASN A 51 15.58 4.81 0.08
CA ASN A 51 15.29 6.19 -0.24
C ASN A 51 14.59 6.91 0.93
N PHE A 52 13.56 6.29 1.51
CA PHE A 52 12.85 6.90 2.65
C PHE A 52 13.77 7.11 3.85
N ILE A 53 14.61 6.11 4.20
CA ILE A 53 15.60 6.20 5.28
C ILE A 53 16.61 7.31 4.99
N LYS A 54 17.11 7.39 3.76
CA LYS A 54 18.05 8.45 3.33
C LYS A 54 17.45 9.84 3.55
N LEU A 55 16.25 10.09 3.02
CA LEU A 55 15.58 11.38 3.16
C LEU A 55 15.25 11.71 4.62
N ALA A 56 14.80 10.75 5.40
CA ALA A 56 14.52 10.92 6.82
C ALA A 56 15.79 11.28 7.61
N LYS A 57 16.91 10.59 7.39
CA LYS A 57 18.21 10.90 8.02
C LYS A 57 18.76 12.27 7.62
N GLN A 58 18.39 12.78 6.44
CA GLN A 58 18.73 14.13 5.98
C GLN A 58 17.80 15.22 6.57
N GLY A 59 16.78 14.84 7.35
CA GLY A 59 15.77 15.76 7.86
C GLY A 59 14.85 16.33 6.77
N PHE A 60 14.80 15.70 5.59
CA PHE A 60 14.03 16.18 4.46
C PHE A 60 12.54 16.34 4.77
N PHE A 61 11.98 15.43 5.56
CA PHE A 61 10.56 15.43 5.91
C PHE A 61 10.20 16.42 7.03
N ASN A 62 11.20 16.99 7.73
CA ASN A 62 10.94 17.84 8.87
C ASN A 62 10.24 19.14 8.48
N ASP A 63 9.14 19.43 9.18
CA ASP A 63 8.23 20.55 8.96
C ASP A 63 7.42 20.47 7.66
N LEU A 64 7.46 19.35 6.94
CA LEU A 64 6.51 19.10 5.86
C LEU A 64 5.13 18.77 6.44
N LEU A 65 4.10 19.00 5.61
CA LEU A 65 2.70 18.81 6.02
C LEU A 65 2.14 17.44 5.58
N PHE A 66 1.21 16.93 6.36
CA PHE A 66 0.18 16.07 5.81
C PHE A 66 -0.80 16.94 5.02
N HIS A 67 -0.48 17.15 3.74
CA HIS A 67 -1.13 18.14 2.87
C HIS A 67 -2.43 17.64 2.22
N ARG A 68 -2.74 16.34 2.35
CA ARG A 68 -3.99 15.75 1.85
C ARG A 68 -4.48 14.67 2.82
N VAL A 69 -5.71 14.82 3.31
CA VAL A 69 -6.32 13.87 4.24
C VAL A 69 -7.74 13.55 3.80
N ILE A 70 -8.07 12.25 3.79
CA ILE A 70 -9.42 11.79 3.44
C ILE A 70 -9.83 10.73 4.44
N GLN A 71 -10.86 11.05 5.23
CA GLN A 71 -11.44 10.12 6.20
C GLN A 71 -11.95 8.86 5.50
N GLY A 72 -11.69 7.70 6.10
CA GLY A 72 -12.00 6.40 5.53
C GLY A 72 -11.05 5.96 4.41
N PHE A 73 -10.01 6.76 4.10
CA PHE A 73 -9.06 6.44 3.04
C PHE A 73 -7.61 6.53 3.50
N MET A 74 -7.02 7.75 3.60
CA MET A 74 -5.58 7.89 3.89
C MET A 74 -5.22 9.30 4.36
N ILE A 75 -4.01 9.44 4.92
CA ILE A 75 -3.31 10.71 5.09
C ILE A 75 -2.04 10.70 4.24
N GLN A 76 -1.79 11.79 3.49
CA GLN A 76 -0.68 11.90 2.54
C GLN A 76 0.21 13.10 2.87
N GLY A 77 1.53 12.87 2.83
CA GLY A 77 2.55 13.89 3.07
C GLY A 77 3.79 13.72 2.18
N GLY A 78 4.88 14.42 2.53
CA GLY A 78 6.16 14.27 1.84
C GLY A 78 6.37 15.19 0.63
N ASP A 79 5.47 16.14 0.39
CA ASP A 79 5.66 17.19 -0.62
C ASP A 79 6.57 18.29 -0.06
N PRO A 80 7.80 18.50 -0.59
CA PRO A 80 8.71 19.55 -0.10
C PRO A 80 8.14 20.97 -0.24
N ASP A 81 7.23 21.18 -1.20
CA ASP A 81 6.56 22.47 -1.38
C ASP A 81 5.57 22.79 -0.25
N SER A 82 5.28 21.83 0.60
CA SER A 82 4.39 22.01 1.76
C SER A 82 5.08 22.75 2.93
N LYS A 83 6.42 22.84 2.93
CA LYS A 83 7.15 23.53 4.00
C LYS A 83 6.82 25.01 4.00
N ASN A 84 6.22 25.47 5.09
CA ASN A 84 5.76 26.87 5.26
C ASN A 84 4.82 27.34 4.12
N ALA A 85 4.05 26.43 3.54
CA ALA A 85 3.14 26.75 2.43
C ALA A 85 2.01 27.68 2.89
N ALA A 86 1.72 28.72 2.11
CA ALA A 86 0.53 29.54 2.31
C ALA A 86 -0.76 28.68 2.25
N PRO A 87 -1.84 29.07 2.94
CA PRO A 87 -3.08 28.25 3.00
C PRO A 87 -3.72 27.94 1.65
N ASP A 88 -3.56 28.83 0.68
CA ASP A 88 -4.08 28.74 -0.70
C ASP A 88 -3.13 28.05 -1.68
N LYS A 89 -1.90 27.73 -1.25
CA LYS A 89 -0.93 27.04 -2.13
C LYS A 89 -1.44 25.65 -2.49
N HIS A 90 -1.49 25.37 -3.78
CA HIS A 90 -1.74 24.02 -4.29
C HIS A 90 -0.54 23.12 -4.01
N LEU A 91 -0.78 21.98 -3.36
CA LEU A 91 0.24 21.00 -2.96
C LEU A 91 0.01 19.65 -3.64
N GLY A 92 0.98 18.76 -3.55
CA GLY A 92 0.90 17.40 -4.08
C GLY A 92 1.66 17.17 -5.39
N ASN A 93 2.34 18.22 -5.93
CA ASN A 93 3.14 18.10 -7.14
C ASN A 93 4.66 18.15 -6.89
N GLY A 94 5.10 18.52 -5.68
CA GLY A 94 6.50 18.61 -5.34
C GLY A 94 7.17 17.25 -5.12
N GLY A 95 8.50 17.24 -5.20
CA GLY A 95 9.32 16.05 -4.99
C GLY A 95 10.81 16.39 -4.94
N PRO A 96 11.68 15.41 -4.67
CA PRO A 96 13.12 15.61 -4.53
C PRO A 96 13.87 15.74 -5.87
N GLY A 97 13.14 15.83 -7.00
CA GLY A 97 13.71 15.93 -8.34
C GLY A 97 13.91 14.58 -9.06
N TYR A 98 13.42 13.49 -8.48
CA TYR A 98 13.47 12.15 -9.09
C TYR A 98 12.27 11.30 -8.68
N ASN A 99 12.00 10.26 -9.46
CA ASN A 99 11.04 9.21 -9.16
C ASN A 99 11.75 7.90 -8.82
N ILE A 100 11.02 6.98 -8.17
CA ILE A 100 11.51 5.65 -7.82
C ILE A 100 10.80 4.63 -8.69
N PRO A 101 11.51 3.69 -9.35
CA PRO A 101 10.88 2.58 -10.05
C PRO A 101 9.89 1.84 -9.16
N ALA A 102 8.76 1.42 -9.71
CA ALA A 102 7.74 0.71 -8.95
C ALA A 102 8.27 -0.62 -8.38
N GLU A 103 8.00 -0.87 -7.09
CA GLU A 103 8.26 -2.14 -6.41
C GLU A 103 6.94 -2.75 -5.92
N ILE A 104 5.99 -2.93 -6.86
CA ILE A 104 4.67 -3.48 -6.56
C ILE A 104 4.81 -4.97 -6.28
N ASN A 105 4.79 -5.33 -5.00
CA ASN A 105 4.96 -6.71 -4.54
C ASN A 105 3.60 -7.31 -4.16
N PRO A 106 3.21 -8.47 -4.73
CA PRO A 106 1.92 -9.10 -4.44
C PRO A 106 1.76 -9.63 -3.00
N LYS A 107 2.81 -9.65 -2.19
CA LYS A 107 2.71 -9.94 -0.75
C LYS A 107 2.06 -8.80 0.03
N PHE A 108 2.25 -7.56 -0.42
CA PHE A 108 1.81 -6.37 0.28
C PHE A 108 0.56 -5.80 -0.37
N PHE A 109 -0.32 -5.29 0.45
CA PHE A 109 -1.59 -4.74 0.04
C PHE A 109 -1.98 -3.55 0.94
N HIS A 110 -2.97 -2.80 0.53
CA HIS A 110 -3.35 -1.55 1.21
C HIS A 110 -4.25 -1.82 2.41
N GLU A 111 -3.78 -2.66 3.33
CA GLU A 111 -4.42 -2.84 4.64
C GLU A 111 -4.36 -1.55 5.48
N ARG A 112 -5.15 -1.48 6.54
CA ARG A 112 -5.05 -0.40 7.52
C ARG A 112 -3.63 -0.31 8.08
N GLY A 113 -3.05 0.90 8.06
CA GLY A 113 -1.67 1.17 8.46
C GLY A 113 -0.63 0.98 7.36
N ALA A 114 -0.97 0.48 6.17
CA ALA A 114 -0.02 0.37 5.07
C ALA A 114 0.62 1.73 4.76
N LEU A 115 1.96 1.76 4.70
CA LEU A 115 2.77 2.90 4.28
C LEU A 115 3.13 2.70 2.81
N SER A 116 2.66 3.60 1.96
CA SER A 116 2.70 3.44 0.52
C SER A 116 3.19 4.70 -0.18
N ALA A 117 3.79 4.53 -1.35
CA ALA A 117 4.32 5.65 -2.13
C ALA A 117 3.24 6.26 -3.04
N ALA A 118 3.12 7.58 -3.01
CA ALA A 118 2.26 8.31 -3.95
C ALA A 118 2.86 8.31 -5.35
N ARG A 119 2.01 8.44 -6.38
CA ARG A 119 2.42 8.56 -7.77
C ARG A 119 1.38 9.27 -8.64
N LEU A 120 1.78 9.70 -9.81
CA LEU A 120 0.85 10.17 -10.85
C LEU A 120 0.02 9.01 -11.42
N GLY A 121 -1.14 9.33 -11.97
CA GLY A 121 -2.02 8.37 -12.65
C GLY A 121 -1.38 7.73 -13.90
N ASP A 122 -1.88 6.57 -14.31
CA ASP A 122 -1.32 5.74 -15.40
C ASP A 122 -1.28 6.49 -16.75
N ASP A 123 -2.16 7.46 -16.97
CA ASP A 123 -2.21 8.34 -18.15
C ASP A 123 -0.95 9.21 -18.32
N ARG A 124 -0.39 9.67 -17.19
CA ARG A 124 0.83 10.49 -17.15
C ARG A 124 2.07 9.71 -16.71
N ASN A 125 1.87 8.53 -16.16
CA ASN A 125 2.93 7.70 -15.60
C ASN A 125 2.67 6.21 -15.88
N PRO A 126 2.76 5.77 -17.13
CA PRO A 126 2.48 4.38 -17.51
C PRO A 126 3.47 3.37 -16.91
N ARG A 127 4.65 3.80 -16.47
CA ARG A 127 5.62 2.98 -15.75
C ARG A 127 5.32 2.84 -14.26
N ARG A 128 4.31 3.55 -13.76
CA ARG A 128 3.89 3.54 -12.35
C ARG A 128 5.00 3.88 -11.36
N GLU A 129 5.97 4.69 -11.80
CA GLU A 129 7.05 5.16 -10.93
C GLU A 129 6.47 5.95 -9.76
N SER A 130 7.01 5.72 -8.58
CA SER A 130 6.60 6.42 -7.38
C SER A 130 7.25 7.80 -7.28
N SER A 131 6.58 8.75 -6.63
CA SER A 131 7.22 9.98 -6.19
C SER A 131 8.43 9.67 -5.32
N GLY A 132 9.51 10.42 -5.48
CA GLY A 132 10.73 10.25 -4.69
C GLY A 132 10.57 10.60 -3.21
N SER A 133 9.49 11.31 -2.80
CA SER A 133 9.29 11.68 -1.39
C SER A 133 7.85 11.60 -0.90
N GLN A 134 6.85 11.70 -1.77
CA GLN A 134 5.46 11.68 -1.30
C GLN A 134 5.01 10.27 -0.94
N PHE A 135 4.42 10.14 0.23
CA PHE A 135 3.89 8.89 0.78
C PHE A 135 2.50 9.10 1.38
N TYR A 136 1.78 8.01 1.57
CA TYR A 136 0.53 8.02 2.32
C TYR A 136 0.46 6.84 3.29
N ILE A 137 -0.31 7.05 4.37
CA ILE A 137 -0.64 6.02 5.35
C ILE A 137 -2.13 5.73 5.22
N VAL A 138 -2.47 4.47 4.99
CA VAL A 138 -3.85 4.02 4.82
C VAL A 138 -4.57 4.05 6.16
N GLN A 139 -5.62 4.86 6.28
CA GLN A 139 -6.61 4.73 7.34
C GLN A 139 -7.53 3.55 7.01
N GLY A 140 -8.10 3.60 5.80
CA GLY A 140 -8.98 2.59 5.26
C GLY A 140 -10.38 2.58 5.86
N THR A 141 -11.22 1.73 5.27
CA THR A 141 -12.58 1.43 5.70
C THR A 141 -12.72 -0.06 5.89
N VAL A 142 -13.50 -0.51 6.87
CA VAL A 142 -13.89 -1.92 7.01
C VAL A 142 -14.95 -2.24 5.96
N TRP A 143 -14.70 -3.26 5.16
CA TRP A 143 -15.52 -3.65 4.02
C TRP A 143 -16.44 -4.82 4.36
N ARG A 144 -17.60 -4.89 3.72
CA ARG A 144 -18.38 -6.14 3.70
C ARG A 144 -17.79 -7.06 2.65
N SER A 145 -17.82 -8.38 2.91
CA SER A 145 -17.23 -9.37 1.98
C SER A 145 -17.76 -9.22 0.54
N GLY A 146 -19.06 -9.00 0.37
CA GLY A 146 -19.67 -8.81 -0.96
C GLY A 146 -19.27 -7.50 -1.66
N ASP A 147 -18.86 -6.47 -0.91
CA ASP A 147 -18.45 -5.20 -1.50
C ASP A 147 -17.02 -5.28 -2.07
N LEU A 148 -16.24 -6.28 -1.68
CA LEU A 148 -14.90 -6.52 -2.22
C LEU A 148 -14.92 -7.06 -3.67
N ASP A 149 -16.02 -7.61 -4.13
CA ASP A 149 -16.14 -8.17 -5.47
C ASP A 149 -15.88 -7.14 -6.58
N GLN A 150 -16.23 -5.86 -6.35
CA GLN A 150 -15.95 -4.78 -7.31
C GLN A 150 -14.45 -4.60 -7.57
N PHE A 151 -13.58 -4.93 -6.61
CA PHE A 151 -12.11 -4.80 -6.73
C PHE A 151 -11.46 -6.03 -7.37
N ARG A 152 -12.23 -7.09 -7.57
CA ARG A 152 -11.80 -8.29 -8.29
C ARG A 152 -11.86 -8.11 -9.81
N MET A 153 -12.50 -7.07 -10.29
CA MET A 153 -12.84 -6.91 -11.70
C MET A 153 -11.94 -5.88 -12.39
N ASP A 154 -11.27 -6.31 -13.46
CA ASP A 154 -10.57 -5.41 -14.38
C ASP A 154 -11.61 -4.69 -15.26
N GLN A 155 -12.01 -3.50 -14.83
CA GLN A 155 -13.07 -2.74 -15.50
C GLN A 155 -12.69 -2.38 -16.95
N ALA A 156 -11.41 -2.08 -17.21
CA ALA A 156 -10.98 -1.70 -18.56
C ALA A 156 -11.17 -2.87 -19.54
N LYS A 157 -10.73 -4.07 -19.16
CA LYS A 157 -10.93 -5.28 -19.94
C LYS A 157 -12.40 -5.65 -20.06
N LEU A 158 -13.17 -5.55 -18.98
CA LEU A 158 -14.60 -5.82 -18.99
C LEU A 158 -15.32 -4.93 -20.01
N PHE A 159 -15.12 -3.60 -19.94
CA PHE A 159 -15.80 -2.68 -20.84
C PHE A 159 -15.33 -2.82 -22.30
N ALA A 160 -14.05 -3.09 -22.54
CA ALA A 160 -13.55 -3.41 -23.88
C ALA A 160 -14.21 -4.69 -24.43
N GLY A 161 -14.32 -5.72 -23.62
CA GLY A 161 -14.98 -6.97 -23.99
C GLY A 161 -16.48 -6.81 -24.22
N LEU A 162 -17.19 -6.09 -23.35
CA LEU A 162 -18.61 -5.78 -23.52
C LEU A 162 -18.86 -5.00 -24.81
N ARG A 163 -18.07 -4.01 -25.14
CA ARG A 163 -18.19 -3.25 -26.41
C ARG A 163 -18.15 -4.19 -27.60
N ARG A 164 -17.16 -5.11 -27.65
CA ARG A 164 -17.07 -6.11 -28.71
C ARG A 164 -18.25 -7.11 -28.71
N MET A 165 -18.74 -7.50 -27.54
CA MET A 165 -19.92 -8.39 -27.45
C MET A 165 -21.19 -7.75 -27.96
N PHE A 166 -21.36 -6.45 -27.77
CA PHE A 166 -22.58 -5.70 -28.17
C PHE A 166 -22.65 -5.41 -29.65
N ASP A 167 -21.60 -5.65 -30.44
CA ASP A 167 -21.66 -5.66 -31.91
C ASP A 167 -22.58 -6.77 -32.44
N SER A 168 -22.85 -7.80 -31.63
CA SER A 168 -23.76 -8.88 -31.99
C SER A 168 -25.19 -8.62 -31.46
N PRO A 169 -26.22 -8.65 -32.33
CA PRO A 169 -27.61 -8.42 -31.93
C PRO A 169 -28.12 -9.39 -30.85
N VAL A 170 -27.56 -10.59 -30.73
CA VAL A 170 -27.94 -11.60 -29.72
C VAL A 170 -27.66 -11.10 -28.29
N ASN A 171 -26.78 -10.14 -28.11
CA ASN A 171 -26.43 -9.58 -26.82
C ASN A 171 -27.21 -8.28 -26.47
N LYS A 172 -28.12 -7.85 -27.37
CA LYS A 172 -28.93 -6.66 -27.15
C LYS A 172 -29.74 -6.67 -25.84
N PRO A 173 -30.40 -7.77 -25.43
CA PRO A 173 -31.12 -7.79 -24.15
C PRO A 173 -30.23 -7.55 -22.94
N LEU A 174 -28.96 -8.01 -22.99
CA LEU A 174 -27.98 -7.75 -21.94
C LEU A 174 -27.58 -6.27 -21.91
N LEU A 175 -27.34 -5.67 -23.05
CA LEU A 175 -27.03 -4.24 -23.18
C LEU A 175 -28.19 -3.40 -22.64
N ASP A 176 -29.41 -3.73 -23.02
CA ASP A 176 -30.60 -3.01 -22.58
C ASP A 176 -30.76 -3.08 -21.05
N SER A 177 -30.58 -4.28 -20.46
CA SER A 177 -30.62 -4.47 -19.01
C SER A 177 -29.53 -3.68 -18.25
N LEU A 178 -28.30 -3.61 -18.78
CA LEU A 178 -27.23 -2.81 -18.19
C LEU A 178 -27.53 -1.30 -18.30
N ASN A 179 -28.05 -0.87 -19.44
CA ASN A 179 -28.43 0.53 -19.66
C ASN A 179 -29.58 0.98 -18.74
N GLU A 180 -30.57 0.11 -18.50
CA GLU A 180 -31.67 0.38 -17.56
C GLU A 180 -31.15 0.56 -16.13
N LEU A 181 -30.29 -0.35 -15.65
CA LEU A 181 -29.68 -0.23 -14.32
C LEU A 181 -28.81 1.02 -14.18
N TYR A 182 -28.04 1.36 -15.21
CA TYR A 182 -27.24 2.58 -15.19
C TYR A 182 -28.12 3.84 -15.16
N LYS A 183 -29.18 3.90 -15.97
CA LYS A 183 -30.12 5.04 -16.02
C LYS A 183 -30.96 5.18 -14.76
N SER A 184 -31.29 4.08 -14.07
CA SER A 184 -32.02 4.13 -12.80
C SER A 184 -31.20 4.73 -11.65
N GLY A 185 -29.88 4.86 -11.81
CA GLY A 185 -28.97 5.33 -10.76
C GLY A 185 -28.68 4.29 -9.68
N ASP A 186 -29.18 3.05 -9.79
CA ASP A 186 -28.86 1.96 -8.88
C ASP A 186 -27.47 1.38 -9.22
N LEU A 187 -26.45 2.12 -8.79
CA LEU A 187 -25.04 1.74 -9.04
C LEU A 187 -24.65 0.42 -8.39
N GLN A 188 -25.32 0.04 -7.32
CA GLN A 188 -25.06 -1.24 -6.64
C GLN A 188 -25.58 -2.41 -7.48
N ALA A 189 -26.81 -2.35 -7.96
CA ALA A 189 -27.36 -3.37 -8.85
C ALA A 189 -26.60 -3.43 -10.20
N TYR A 190 -26.20 -2.27 -10.72
CA TYR A 190 -25.37 -2.18 -11.93
C TYR A 190 -24.00 -2.88 -11.74
N SER A 191 -23.28 -2.58 -10.67
CA SER A 191 -22.00 -3.20 -10.36
C SER A 191 -22.12 -4.73 -10.16
N LYS A 192 -23.15 -5.16 -9.42
CA LYS A 192 -23.44 -6.58 -9.24
C LYS A 192 -23.72 -7.29 -10.58
N LYS A 193 -24.48 -6.62 -11.47
CA LYS A 193 -24.75 -7.17 -12.81
C LYS A 193 -23.49 -7.27 -13.65
N LEU A 194 -22.61 -6.26 -13.63
CA LEU A 194 -21.31 -6.30 -14.31
C LEU A 194 -20.48 -7.48 -13.82
N PHE A 195 -20.40 -7.71 -12.50
CA PHE A 195 -19.68 -8.84 -11.92
C PHE A 195 -20.25 -10.19 -12.39
N GLN A 196 -21.58 -10.34 -12.44
CA GLN A 196 -22.25 -11.54 -12.94
C GLN A 196 -21.97 -11.81 -14.43
N VAL A 197 -21.76 -10.76 -15.22
CA VAL A 197 -21.53 -10.87 -16.67
C VAL A 197 -20.06 -11.11 -16.99
N ALA A 198 -19.15 -10.72 -16.12
CA ALA A 198 -17.70 -10.81 -16.35
C ALA A 198 -17.24 -12.21 -16.82
N PRO A 199 -17.66 -13.35 -16.24
CA PRO A 199 -17.28 -14.68 -16.74
C PRO A 199 -17.71 -14.95 -18.18
N ARG A 200 -18.85 -14.39 -18.60
CA ARG A 200 -19.31 -14.50 -19.99
C ARG A 200 -18.44 -13.69 -20.94
N VAL A 201 -17.98 -12.51 -20.48
CA VAL A 201 -17.05 -11.67 -21.25
C VAL A 201 -15.67 -12.33 -21.32
N GLU A 202 -15.18 -12.92 -20.23
CA GLU A 202 -13.92 -13.71 -20.22
C GLU A 202 -13.97 -14.82 -21.27
N LYS A 203 -15.06 -15.60 -21.27
CA LYS A 203 -15.25 -16.67 -22.24
C LYS A 203 -15.28 -16.18 -23.69
N PHE A 204 -15.87 -14.99 -23.90
CA PHE A 204 -15.97 -14.38 -25.25
C PHE A 204 -14.65 -13.81 -25.74
N THR A 205 -13.87 -13.16 -24.84
CA THR A 205 -12.63 -12.47 -25.21
C THR A 205 -11.39 -13.35 -25.09
N GLY A 206 -11.44 -14.38 -24.27
CA GLY A 206 -10.27 -15.17 -23.84
C GLY A 206 -9.37 -14.44 -22.83
N GLU A 207 -9.79 -13.28 -22.32
CA GLU A 207 -9.02 -12.45 -21.38
C GLU A 207 -9.52 -12.66 -19.96
N GLN A 208 -8.59 -12.78 -19.00
CA GLN A 208 -8.93 -12.80 -17.58
C GLN A 208 -9.36 -11.41 -17.12
N ILE A 209 -10.61 -11.28 -16.69
CA ILE A 209 -11.23 -10.06 -16.17
C ILE A 209 -11.36 -10.11 -14.65
N LEU A 210 -11.73 -11.28 -14.12
CA LEU A 210 -11.86 -11.48 -12.68
C LEU A 210 -10.56 -11.95 -12.06
N ARG A 211 -10.17 -11.33 -10.95
CA ARG A 211 -9.06 -11.73 -10.09
C ARG A 211 -9.59 -12.25 -8.77
N GLU A 212 -8.94 -13.24 -8.21
CA GLU A 212 -9.23 -13.65 -6.84
C GLU A 212 -8.51 -12.72 -5.86
N ILE A 213 -9.23 -12.31 -4.82
CA ILE A 213 -8.62 -11.70 -3.64
C ILE A 213 -8.32 -12.86 -2.69
N PRO A 214 -7.05 -13.07 -2.28
CA PRO A 214 -6.70 -14.12 -1.33
C PRO A 214 -7.55 -14.05 -0.06
N ALA A 215 -7.97 -15.19 0.47
CA ALA A 215 -8.84 -15.26 1.63
C ALA A 215 -8.30 -14.50 2.85
N GLU A 216 -6.96 -14.50 3.03
CA GLU A 216 -6.28 -13.72 4.07
C GLU A 216 -6.56 -12.22 3.91
N ARG A 217 -6.49 -11.67 2.70
CA ARG A 217 -6.79 -10.25 2.45
C ARG A 217 -8.26 -9.93 2.64
N VAL A 218 -9.15 -10.83 2.21
CA VAL A 218 -10.58 -10.68 2.49
C VAL A 218 -10.80 -10.57 3.99
N SER A 219 -10.17 -11.44 4.78
CA SER A 219 -10.24 -11.38 6.25
C SER A 219 -9.78 -10.03 6.78
N VAL A 220 -8.60 -9.56 6.38
CA VAL A 220 -8.07 -8.26 6.85
C VAL A 220 -8.97 -7.11 6.45
N TYR A 221 -9.42 -7.04 5.20
CA TYR A 221 -10.29 -5.94 4.75
C TYR A 221 -11.65 -5.92 5.44
N THR A 222 -12.16 -7.08 5.87
CA THR A 222 -13.45 -7.20 6.55
C THR A 222 -13.37 -7.05 8.07
N THR A 223 -12.18 -7.07 8.67
CA THR A 223 -11.96 -6.92 10.12
C THR A 223 -11.22 -5.62 10.47
N GLU A 224 -10.08 -5.38 9.83
CA GLU A 224 -9.23 -4.22 10.11
C GLU A 224 -9.50 -3.06 9.16
N GLY A 225 -9.87 -3.38 7.93
CA GLY A 225 -10.12 -2.41 6.87
C GLY A 225 -8.92 -2.17 5.96
N GLY A 226 -9.08 -1.21 5.05
CA GLY A 226 -8.04 -0.84 4.10
C GLY A 226 -8.59 -0.17 2.84
N ALA A 227 -7.73 -0.10 1.80
CA ALA A 227 -8.02 0.55 0.52
C ALA A 227 -7.78 -0.41 -0.68
N PRO A 228 -8.60 -1.48 -0.83
CA PRO A 228 -8.37 -2.55 -1.81
C PRO A 228 -8.32 -2.08 -3.27
N HIS A 229 -8.91 -0.92 -3.58
CA HIS A 229 -8.86 -0.32 -4.92
C HIS A 229 -7.45 0.11 -5.36
N LEU A 230 -6.49 0.21 -4.44
CA LEU A 230 -5.10 0.57 -4.74
C LEU A 230 -4.21 -0.65 -4.99
N ASP A 231 -4.68 -1.86 -4.67
CA ASP A 231 -3.87 -3.08 -4.76
C ASP A 231 -3.38 -3.36 -6.16
N GLY A 232 -2.07 -3.67 -6.25
CA GLY A 232 -1.40 -3.89 -7.54
C GLY A 232 -1.18 -2.63 -8.38
N GLY A 233 -1.53 -1.46 -7.85
CA GLY A 233 -1.36 -0.17 -8.53
C GLY A 233 -0.27 0.73 -7.92
N TYR A 234 0.07 0.51 -6.67
CA TYR A 234 1.01 1.35 -5.90
C TYR A 234 1.98 0.48 -5.10
N THR A 235 3.17 1.02 -4.82
CA THR A 235 4.15 0.34 -3.97
C THR A 235 3.80 0.54 -2.50
N VAL A 236 3.51 -0.56 -1.82
CA VAL A 236 3.42 -0.62 -0.35
C VAL A 236 4.80 -0.99 0.16
N PHE A 237 5.45 -0.11 0.92
CA PHE A 237 6.83 -0.29 1.33
C PHE A 237 7.06 -0.35 2.84
N GLY A 238 5.97 -0.32 3.63
CA GLY A 238 6.01 -0.43 5.08
C GLY A 238 4.63 -0.51 5.72
N LYS A 239 4.62 -0.53 7.05
CA LYS A 239 3.39 -0.55 7.85
C LYS A 239 3.58 0.22 9.15
N VAL A 240 2.59 1.00 9.54
CA VAL A 240 2.47 1.58 10.88
C VAL A 240 2.13 0.46 11.86
N ILE A 241 2.96 0.30 12.88
CA ILE A 241 2.85 -0.76 13.91
C ILE A 241 2.39 -0.21 15.27
N LYS A 242 2.37 1.13 15.42
CA LYS A 242 1.84 1.83 16.60
C LYS A 242 1.43 3.24 16.21
N GLY A 243 0.37 3.77 16.81
CA GLY A 243 -0.07 5.16 16.57
C GLY A 243 -1.14 5.28 15.48
N MET A 244 -1.89 4.23 15.17
CA MET A 244 -3.00 4.31 14.19
C MET A 244 -4.13 5.26 14.65
N GLU A 245 -4.28 5.49 15.94
CA GLU A 245 -5.18 6.50 16.51
C GLU A 245 -4.77 7.93 16.13
N VAL A 246 -3.48 8.18 15.85
CA VAL A 246 -2.99 9.46 15.34
C VAL A 246 -3.40 9.62 13.88
N VAL A 247 -3.27 8.56 13.08
CA VAL A 247 -3.78 8.54 11.68
C VAL A 247 -5.27 8.86 11.66
N ASP A 248 -6.06 8.25 12.56
CA ASP A 248 -7.50 8.48 12.63
C ASP A 248 -7.84 9.94 12.96
N LYS A 249 -7.14 10.54 13.93
CA LYS A 249 -7.33 11.94 14.30
C LYS A 249 -7.04 12.87 13.13
N ILE A 250 -5.92 12.66 12.44
CA ILE A 250 -5.52 13.49 11.30
C ILE A 250 -6.47 13.32 10.12
N ALA A 251 -6.87 12.08 9.80
CA ALA A 251 -7.78 11.80 8.70
C ALA A 251 -9.18 12.40 8.89
N ALA A 252 -9.60 12.56 10.15
CA ALA A 252 -10.91 13.13 10.52
C ALA A 252 -10.92 14.66 10.57
N MET A 253 -9.80 15.33 10.34
CA MET A 253 -9.73 16.79 10.42
C MET A 253 -10.59 17.47 9.35
N PRO A 254 -11.21 18.63 9.67
CA PRO A 254 -11.83 19.48 8.67
C PRO A 254 -10.81 19.85 7.58
N ARG A 255 -11.24 19.78 6.32
CA ARG A 255 -10.40 19.98 5.16
C ARG A 255 -11.06 20.92 4.15
N ASN A 256 -10.23 21.52 3.32
CA ASN A 256 -10.68 22.34 2.19
C ASN A 256 -11.13 21.46 0.99
N PRO A 257 -11.66 22.04 -0.09
CA PRO A 257 -12.08 21.29 -1.28
C PRO A 257 -10.97 20.50 -2.00
N THR A 258 -9.70 20.78 -1.71
CA THR A 258 -8.54 20.03 -2.24
C THR A 258 -7.98 19.02 -1.26
N ASP A 259 -8.75 18.67 -0.22
CA ASP A 259 -8.44 17.72 0.84
C ASP A 259 -7.28 18.14 1.79
N ARG A 260 -6.80 19.40 1.72
CA ARG A 260 -5.82 19.91 2.70
C ARG A 260 -6.51 20.19 4.02
N PRO A 261 -5.98 19.73 5.18
CA PRO A 261 -6.50 20.12 6.49
C PRO A 261 -6.60 21.64 6.62
N LEU A 262 -7.69 22.15 7.24
CA LEU A 262 -7.81 23.59 7.51
C LEU A 262 -6.78 24.09 8.53
N GLN A 263 -6.33 23.21 9.42
CA GLN A 263 -5.20 23.41 10.30
C GLN A 263 -4.05 22.54 9.81
N ASP A 264 -2.92 23.14 9.48
CA ASP A 264 -1.74 22.42 8.98
C ASP A 264 -1.19 21.44 10.01
N VAL A 265 -0.93 20.21 9.59
CA VAL A 265 -0.33 19.16 10.41
C VAL A 265 1.10 18.95 9.95
N LYS A 266 2.06 19.39 10.74
CA LYS A 266 3.50 19.22 10.49
C LYS A 266 3.97 17.86 10.96
N MET A 267 4.97 17.31 10.25
CA MET A 267 5.64 16.09 10.65
C MET A 267 7.11 16.32 10.99
N GLN A 268 7.62 15.49 11.89
CA GLN A 268 9.05 15.28 12.14
C GLN A 268 9.33 13.80 11.95
N VAL A 269 10.34 13.44 11.17
CA VAL A 269 10.61 12.03 10.88
C VAL A 269 11.99 11.64 11.39
N LYS A 270 12.03 10.59 12.22
CA LYS A 270 13.23 10.03 12.81
C LYS A 270 13.36 8.56 12.44
N VAL A 271 14.59 8.10 12.20
CA VAL A 271 14.90 6.70 11.92
C VAL A 271 15.91 6.21 12.96
N GLU A 272 15.58 5.09 13.59
CA GLU A 272 16.44 4.46 14.59
C GLU A 272 16.63 2.97 14.23
N GLU A 273 17.84 2.47 14.48
CA GLU A 273 18.11 1.04 14.36
C GLU A 273 17.72 0.33 15.65
N MET A 274 16.93 -0.75 15.56
CA MET A 274 16.46 -1.51 16.69
C MET A 274 16.46 -3.01 16.37
N SER A 275 16.81 -3.86 17.35
CA SER A 275 16.72 -5.31 17.12
C SER A 275 15.27 -5.75 16.91
N ARG A 276 15.04 -6.69 15.97
CA ARG A 276 13.70 -7.25 15.70
C ARG A 276 13.02 -7.79 16.95
N LYS A 277 13.80 -8.38 17.85
CA LYS A 277 13.30 -8.85 19.18
C LYS A 277 12.73 -7.69 20.00
N LYS A 278 13.42 -6.55 20.03
CA LYS A 278 12.97 -5.36 20.76
C LYS A 278 11.72 -4.76 20.10
N ILE A 279 11.68 -4.70 18.77
CA ILE A 279 10.51 -4.23 18.01
C ILE A 279 9.28 -5.08 18.35
N THR A 280 9.43 -6.41 18.35
CA THR A 280 8.32 -7.31 18.72
C THR A 280 7.88 -7.09 20.18
N ALA A 281 8.82 -6.95 21.12
CA ALA A 281 8.50 -6.78 22.53
C ALA A 281 7.82 -5.43 22.82
N GLU A 282 8.23 -4.36 22.16
CA GLU A 282 7.77 -3.00 22.42
C GLU A 282 6.50 -2.61 21.63
N TYR A 283 6.38 -3.12 20.39
CA TYR A 283 5.31 -2.74 19.48
C TYR A 283 4.39 -3.90 19.08
N GLY A 284 4.67 -5.13 19.53
CA GLY A 284 3.84 -6.30 19.21
C GLY A 284 3.97 -6.79 17.76
N TYR A 285 4.85 -6.20 16.95
CA TYR A 285 5.00 -6.59 15.56
C TYR A 285 5.69 -7.95 15.43
N VAL A 286 5.03 -8.89 14.75
CA VAL A 286 5.57 -10.23 14.49
C VAL A 286 6.12 -10.28 13.07
N TYR A 287 7.43 -10.47 12.95
CA TYR A 287 8.06 -10.65 11.65
C TYR A 287 7.61 -11.96 10.98
N PRO A 288 7.35 -11.95 9.66
CA PRO A 288 7.12 -13.20 8.93
C PRO A 288 8.29 -14.17 9.13
N LYS A 289 7.97 -15.46 9.27
CA LYS A 289 9.02 -16.49 9.32
C LYS A 289 9.78 -16.48 7.99
N THR A 290 11.09 -16.29 8.05
CA THR A 290 11.96 -16.52 6.89
C THR A 290 12.02 -18.03 6.65
N ASN A 291 11.45 -18.47 5.52
CA ASN A 291 11.62 -19.83 5.04
C ASN A 291 13.07 -20.09 4.66
#